data_52d77b1c005ddcf1d922f5608af1607b
#
_entry.id   52d77b1c005ddcf1d922f5608af1607b
#
_cell.length_a   1.000
_cell.length_b   1.000
_cell.length_c   1.000
_cell.angle_alpha   90.00
_cell.angle_beta   90.00
_cell.angle_gamma   90.00
#
_symmetry.space_group_name_H-M   'P 1'
#
loop_
_entity.id
_entity.type
_entity.pdbx_description
1 polymer ?
#
loop_
_entity_poly.entity_id
_entity_poly.type
_entity_poly.pdbx_seq_one_letter_code
_entity_poly.pdbx_strand_id
1 'polypeptide(L)'
;MVILDNGRSGMLGGPLREMLRCIRCGACMNHCPVYHAVGGHAYGWVYPGPMGAVLTPSLIGIEKAANLPNASTFCGRCEEVCPVRIPLPKLMRHWREKEFERHLTPAPQRFGLGVWGFFARRGWLYRPATRLAMGALALLGRSKGRFSALPLAGGWTRHRDFPAPQGSTFQAQWRARAQERRAAGAGGTGGRA
;
A
#
# COMPACT_ATOMS: atom_id res chain seq x y z
N MET A 1 40.72 16.80 10.73
CA MET A 1 39.28 16.48 10.81
C MET A 1 38.81 16.19 9.39
N VAL A 2 38.16 15.04 9.16
CA VAL A 2 37.60 14.67 7.85
C VAL A 2 36.07 14.68 7.97
N ILE A 3 35.39 15.44 7.11
CA ILE A 3 33.91 15.50 7.05
C ILE A 3 33.47 14.72 5.82
N LEU A 4 32.72 13.64 6.04
CA LEU A 4 32.18 12.80 4.98
C LEU A 4 30.70 13.13 4.73
N ASP A 5 30.39 13.83 3.67
CA ASP A 5 29.01 14.19 3.27
C ASP A 5 28.26 13.02 2.62
N ASN A 6 28.89 12.32 1.69
CA ASN A 6 28.29 11.22 0.93
C ASN A 6 26.91 11.57 0.34
N GLY A 7 26.74 12.80 -0.16
CA GLY A 7 25.50 13.27 -0.79
C GLY A 7 24.37 13.67 0.17
N ARG A 8 24.58 13.67 1.48
CA ARG A 8 23.55 14.01 2.48
C ARG A 8 23.17 15.48 2.43
N SER A 9 24.12 16.38 2.14
CA SER A 9 23.87 17.82 1.96
C SER A 9 22.88 18.09 0.83
N GLY A 10 22.82 17.25 -0.20
CA GLY A 10 21.85 17.35 -1.29
C GLY A 10 20.38 17.20 -0.84
N MET A 11 20.13 16.64 0.35
CA MET A 11 18.77 16.54 0.91
C MET A 11 18.30 17.82 1.61
N LEU A 12 19.19 18.76 1.96
CA LEU A 12 18.88 19.95 2.76
C LEU A 12 17.85 20.87 2.11
N GLY A 13 17.94 21.07 0.82
CA GLY A 13 17.05 21.96 0.06
C GLY A 13 15.79 21.27 -0.49
N GLY A 14 15.59 19.98 -0.24
CA GLY A 14 14.58 19.17 -0.91
C GLY A 14 13.48 18.61 0.00
N PRO A 15 12.52 17.86 -0.59
CA PRO A 15 11.42 17.24 0.14
C PRO A 15 11.88 16.17 1.14
N LEU A 16 13.15 15.71 1.03
CA LEU A 16 13.74 14.70 1.90
C LEU A 16 14.47 15.30 3.11
N ARG A 17 14.49 16.63 3.27
CA ARG A 17 15.18 17.34 4.37
C ARG A 17 14.87 16.76 5.75
N GLU A 18 13.63 16.35 5.97
CA GLU A 18 13.19 15.82 7.26
C GLU A 18 13.88 14.50 7.63
N MET A 19 14.40 13.75 6.65
CA MET A 19 15.20 12.54 6.89
C MET A 19 16.50 12.83 7.65
N LEU A 20 17.08 14.03 7.50
CA LEU A 20 18.32 14.42 8.15
C LEU A 20 18.20 14.56 9.69
N ARG A 21 16.98 14.62 10.23
CA ARG A 21 16.76 14.60 11.69
C ARG A 21 16.98 13.23 12.33
N CYS A 22 17.26 12.19 11.53
CA CYS A 22 17.34 10.82 12.01
C CYS A 22 18.52 10.61 12.98
N ILE A 23 18.22 10.23 14.21
CA ILE A 23 19.20 9.90 15.25
C ILE A 23 19.61 8.42 15.25
N ARG A 24 19.15 7.64 14.26
CA ARG A 24 19.45 6.19 14.09
C ARG A 24 19.08 5.30 15.27
N CYS A 25 18.04 5.63 16.03
CA CYS A 25 17.61 4.88 17.20
C CYS A 25 17.02 3.49 16.89
N GLY A 26 16.67 3.19 15.62
CA GLY A 26 16.14 1.90 15.20
C GLY A 26 14.64 1.67 15.50
N ALA A 27 13.95 2.58 16.18
CA ALA A 27 12.55 2.41 16.58
C ALA A 27 11.62 2.08 15.39
N CYS A 28 11.82 2.72 14.24
CA CYS A 28 11.04 2.47 13.03
C CYS A 28 11.21 1.03 12.49
N MET A 29 12.39 0.44 12.62
CA MET A 29 12.64 -0.97 12.24
C MET A 29 11.99 -1.92 13.24
N ASN A 30 12.14 -1.64 14.53
CA ASN A 30 11.60 -2.48 15.60
C ASN A 30 10.06 -2.61 15.57
N HIS A 31 9.35 -1.67 14.96
CA HIS A 31 7.89 -1.68 14.83
C HIS A 31 7.40 -1.96 13.40
N CYS A 32 8.31 -2.27 12.47
CA CYS A 32 7.95 -2.48 11.08
C CYS A 32 7.55 -3.94 10.82
N PRO A 33 6.30 -4.22 10.40
CA PRO A 33 5.86 -5.59 10.11
C PRO A 33 6.64 -6.22 8.94
N VAL A 34 7.06 -5.43 7.96
CA VAL A 34 7.88 -5.94 6.84
C VAL A 34 9.27 -6.31 7.34
N TYR A 35 9.92 -5.45 8.13
CA TYR A 35 11.24 -5.74 8.68
C TYR A 35 11.23 -7.01 9.56
N HIS A 36 10.20 -7.18 10.37
CA HIS A 36 10.03 -8.40 11.18
C HIS A 36 9.82 -9.66 10.34
N ALA A 37 9.14 -9.52 9.20
CA ALA A 37 8.85 -10.67 8.34
C ALA A 37 10.07 -11.15 7.53
N VAL A 38 10.91 -10.21 7.03
CA VAL A 38 11.99 -10.54 6.08
C VAL A 38 13.39 -10.36 6.64
N GLY A 39 13.55 -9.64 7.74
CA GLY A 39 14.85 -9.30 8.34
C GLY A 39 15.62 -8.23 7.58
N GLY A 40 16.72 -7.75 8.19
CA GLY A 40 17.52 -6.66 7.63
C GLY A 40 18.27 -7.03 6.35
N HIS A 41 18.77 -8.26 6.25
CA HIS A 41 19.55 -8.72 5.11
C HIS A 41 18.75 -8.74 3.79
N ALA A 42 17.44 -9.00 3.85
CA ALA A 42 16.57 -9.00 2.67
C ALA A 42 16.47 -7.63 1.97
N TYR A 43 16.79 -6.55 2.66
CA TYR A 43 16.85 -5.21 2.05
C TYR A 43 18.08 -5.02 1.13
N GLY A 44 19.12 -5.82 1.31
CA GLY A 44 20.32 -5.80 0.48
C GLY A 44 21.21 -4.54 0.59
N TRP A 45 20.96 -3.70 1.61
CA TRP A 45 21.67 -2.43 1.83
C TRP A 45 22.04 -2.22 3.31
N VAL A 46 23.03 -1.35 3.54
CA VAL A 46 23.52 -1.02 4.89
C VAL A 46 22.42 -0.43 5.79
N TYR A 47 21.49 0.32 5.19
CA TYR A 47 20.37 0.94 5.90
C TYR A 47 19.07 0.20 5.58
N PRO A 48 18.65 -0.78 6.38
CA PRO A 48 17.40 -1.50 6.16
C PRO A 48 16.19 -0.79 6.79
N GLY A 49 15.00 -1.34 6.55
CA GLY A 49 13.74 -0.87 7.15
C GLY A 49 13.25 0.47 6.63
N PRO A 50 12.27 1.10 7.32
CA PRO A 50 11.62 2.32 6.83
C PRO A 50 12.57 3.50 6.64
N MET A 51 13.56 3.66 7.51
CA MET A 51 14.57 4.70 7.39
C MET A 51 15.44 4.47 6.15
N GLY A 52 15.91 3.25 5.94
CA GLY A 52 16.72 2.88 4.77
C GLY A 52 15.94 3.01 3.47
N ALA A 53 14.63 2.71 3.48
CA ALA A 53 13.75 2.88 2.32
C ALA A 53 13.65 4.34 1.84
N VAL A 54 13.93 5.31 2.71
CA VAL A 54 14.00 6.73 2.33
C VAL A 54 15.44 7.15 2.03
N LEU A 55 16.40 6.79 2.88
CA LEU A 55 17.78 7.26 2.80
C LEU A 55 18.54 6.64 1.62
N THR A 56 18.41 5.33 1.39
CA THR A 56 19.17 4.64 0.35
C THR A 56 18.89 5.18 -1.05
N PRO A 57 17.62 5.38 -1.49
CA PRO A 57 17.35 5.99 -2.79
C PRO A 57 17.92 7.41 -2.93
N SER A 58 18.05 8.17 -1.84
CA SER A 58 18.66 9.50 -1.89
C SER A 58 20.18 9.48 -2.08
N LEU A 59 20.83 8.38 -1.68
CA LEU A 59 22.29 8.22 -1.81
C LEU A 59 22.73 7.61 -3.15
N ILE A 60 21.96 6.66 -3.69
CA ILE A 60 22.36 5.86 -4.86
C ILE A 60 21.40 5.99 -6.06
N GLY A 61 20.36 6.79 -5.94
CA GLY A 61 19.31 6.96 -6.94
C GLY A 61 18.15 5.94 -6.80
N ILE A 62 16.96 6.37 -7.22
CA ILE A 62 15.75 5.54 -7.17
C ILE A 62 15.83 4.37 -8.17
N GLU A 63 16.56 4.52 -9.25
CA GLU A 63 16.76 3.51 -10.29
C GLU A 63 17.37 2.21 -9.73
N LYS A 64 18.25 2.34 -8.74
CA LYS A 64 18.94 1.20 -8.10
C LYS A 64 18.24 0.70 -6.83
N ALA A 65 17.35 1.50 -6.26
CA ALA A 65 16.75 1.25 -4.94
C ALA A 65 15.22 1.31 -4.94
N ALA A 66 14.57 1.20 -6.10
CA ALA A 66 13.11 1.29 -6.23
C ALA A 66 12.35 0.24 -5.39
N ASN A 67 12.93 -0.94 -5.19
CA ASN A 67 12.36 -2.00 -4.36
C ASN A 67 12.20 -1.60 -2.88
N LEU A 68 13.06 -0.72 -2.36
CA LEU A 68 13.06 -0.36 -0.93
C LEU A 68 11.84 0.45 -0.50
N PRO A 69 11.45 1.57 -1.15
CA PRO A 69 10.21 2.27 -0.86
C PRO A 69 8.96 1.40 -1.09
N ASN A 70 9.05 0.43 -2.02
CA ASN A 70 7.97 -0.50 -2.31
C ASN A 70 7.81 -1.60 -1.24
N ALA A 71 8.83 -1.90 -0.45
CA ALA A 71 8.79 -2.82 0.67
C ALA A 71 8.14 -2.17 1.92
N SER A 72 6.95 -1.59 1.77
CA SER A 72 6.21 -0.95 2.86
C SER A 72 4.71 -1.17 2.72
N THR A 73 4.05 -1.49 3.84
CA THR A 73 2.58 -1.59 3.95
C THR A 73 1.90 -0.25 4.17
N PHE A 74 2.66 0.84 4.36
CA PHE A 74 2.13 2.17 4.71
C PHE A 74 1.23 2.20 5.95
N CYS A 75 1.45 1.31 6.91
CA CYS A 75 0.68 1.26 8.15
C CYS A 75 0.87 2.49 9.07
N GLY A 76 1.87 3.35 8.81
CA GLY A 76 2.13 4.58 9.57
C GLY A 76 2.93 4.38 10.87
N ARG A 77 3.08 3.15 11.35
CA ARG A 77 3.70 2.88 12.65
C ARG A 77 5.12 3.43 12.80
N CYS A 78 5.91 3.42 11.73
CA CYS A 78 7.28 3.94 11.74
C CYS A 78 7.37 5.47 11.96
N GLU A 79 6.34 6.23 11.59
CA GLU A 79 6.23 7.66 11.89
C GLU A 79 5.79 7.90 13.32
N GLU A 80 4.80 7.13 13.77
CA GLU A 80 4.23 7.23 15.12
C GLU A 80 5.27 7.00 16.21
N VAL A 81 6.12 5.96 16.06
CA VAL A 81 7.15 5.61 17.04
C VAL A 81 8.43 6.41 16.91
N CYS A 82 8.55 7.27 15.89
CA CYS A 82 9.75 8.06 15.66
C CYS A 82 9.91 9.18 16.69
N PRO A 83 10.96 9.18 17.55
CA PRO A 83 11.14 10.18 18.60
C PRO A 83 11.34 11.59 18.02
N VAL A 84 11.88 11.70 16.81
CA VAL A 84 12.11 12.97 16.10
C VAL A 84 11.05 13.23 15.03
N ARG A 85 9.98 12.45 15.00
CA ARG A 85 8.79 12.61 14.16
C ARG A 85 9.10 12.84 12.68
N ILE A 86 9.88 11.92 12.09
CA ILE A 86 10.14 11.92 10.64
C ILE A 86 8.93 11.30 9.95
N PRO A 87 8.31 11.98 8.95
CA PRO A 87 7.15 11.49 8.23
C PRO A 87 7.54 10.42 7.19
N LEU A 88 8.08 9.28 7.66
CA LEU A 88 8.63 8.22 6.81
C LEU A 88 7.66 7.72 5.73
N PRO A 89 6.35 7.50 5.99
CA PRO A 89 5.41 7.11 4.95
C PRO A 89 5.29 8.15 3.83
N LYS A 90 5.27 9.45 4.18
CA LYS A 90 5.23 10.55 3.22
C LYS A 90 6.47 10.56 2.33
N LEU A 91 7.65 10.38 2.94
CA LEU A 91 8.92 10.37 2.20
C LEU A 91 9.06 9.14 1.29
N MET A 92 8.59 7.96 1.75
CA MET A 92 8.53 6.76 0.90
C MET A 92 7.54 6.93 -0.27
N ARG A 93 6.40 7.58 -0.04
CA ARG A 93 5.45 7.90 -1.11
C ARG A 93 6.08 8.80 -2.16
N HIS A 94 6.83 9.84 -1.75
CA HIS A 94 7.55 10.71 -2.67
C HIS A 94 8.50 9.90 -3.60
N TRP A 95 9.21 8.90 -3.07
CA TRP A 95 10.05 8.03 -3.89
C TRP A 95 9.26 7.16 -4.87
N ARG A 96 8.10 6.62 -4.45
CA ARG A 96 7.21 5.85 -5.35
C ARG A 96 6.63 6.72 -6.47
N GLU A 97 6.29 7.95 -6.17
CA GLU A 97 5.84 8.92 -7.18
C GLU A 97 6.94 9.18 -8.19
N LYS A 98 8.17 9.42 -7.73
CA LYS A 98 9.34 9.59 -8.62
C LYS A 98 9.65 8.35 -9.46
N GLU A 99 9.53 7.16 -8.89
CA GLU A 99 9.67 5.89 -9.62
C GLU A 99 8.64 5.81 -10.76
N PHE A 100 7.40 6.16 -10.48
CA PHE A 100 6.32 6.15 -11.46
C PHE A 100 6.50 7.23 -12.54
N GLU A 101 6.86 8.45 -12.16
CA GLU A 101 7.15 9.56 -13.08
C GLU A 101 8.30 9.24 -14.04
N ARG A 102 9.35 8.60 -13.54
CA ARG A 102 10.52 8.18 -14.33
C ARG A 102 10.29 6.89 -15.13
N HIS A 103 9.10 6.33 -15.08
CA HIS A 103 8.74 5.12 -15.81
C HIS A 103 9.58 3.88 -15.49
N LEU A 104 10.11 3.78 -14.27
CA LEU A 104 10.94 2.64 -13.83
C LEU A 104 10.12 1.38 -13.60
N THR A 105 8.81 1.53 -13.36
CA THR A 105 7.88 0.40 -13.21
C THR A 105 7.65 -0.30 -14.55
N PRO A 106 7.57 -1.64 -14.60
CA PRO A 106 7.32 -2.39 -15.85
C PRO A 106 6.08 -1.93 -16.60
N ALA A 107 6.16 -1.84 -17.93
CA ALA A 107 5.08 -1.35 -18.79
C ALA A 107 3.73 -2.07 -18.58
N PRO A 108 3.66 -3.43 -18.43
CA PRO A 108 2.39 -4.12 -18.15
C PRO A 108 1.72 -3.68 -16.86
N GLN A 109 2.51 -3.45 -15.81
CA GLN A 109 2.00 -2.97 -14.51
C GLN A 109 1.45 -1.55 -14.63
N ARG A 110 2.15 -0.66 -15.32
CA ARG A 110 1.69 0.71 -15.58
C ARG A 110 0.40 0.74 -16.38
N PHE A 111 0.32 -0.08 -17.42
CA PHE A 111 -0.90 -0.23 -18.22
C PHE A 111 -2.07 -0.74 -17.36
N GLY A 112 -1.86 -1.80 -16.58
CA GLY A 112 -2.87 -2.33 -15.67
C GLY A 112 -3.38 -1.32 -14.65
N LEU A 113 -2.47 -0.54 -14.04
CA LEU A 113 -2.83 0.55 -13.13
C LEU A 113 -3.59 1.68 -13.85
N GLY A 114 -3.22 2.00 -15.10
CA GLY A 114 -3.92 2.98 -15.94
C GLY A 114 -5.35 2.55 -16.23
N VAL A 115 -5.55 1.31 -16.67
CA VAL A 115 -6.87 0.72 -16.90
C VAL A 115 -7.71 0.72 -15.62
N TRP A 116 -7.16 0.25 -14.52
CA TRP A 116 -7.84 0.28 -13.23
C TRP A 116 -8.22 1.70 -12.82
N GLY A 117 -7.31 2.67 -12.95
CA GLY A 117 -7.54 4.07 -12.63
C GLY A 117 -8.63 4.70 -13.49
N PHE A 118 -8.72 4.31 -14.79
CA PHE A 118 -9.78 4.76 -15.68
C PHE A 118 -11.17 4.33 -15.17
N PHE A 119 -11.33 3.07 -14.79
CA PHE A 119 -12.56 2.57 -14.19
C PHE A 119 -12.84 3.14 -12.81
N ALA A 120 -11.83 3.21 -11.94
CA ALA A 120 -11.97 3.67 -10.56
C ALA A 120 -12.42 5.13 -10.44
N ARG A 121 -11.99 5.99 -11.38
CA ARG A 121 -12.39 7.41 -11.42
C ARG A 121 -13.85 7.62 -11.89
N ARG A 122 -14.47 6.62 -12.51
CA ARG A 122 -15.82 6.69 -13.07
C ARG A 122 -16.77 5.75 -12.36
N GLY A 123 -17.42 6.24 -11.29
CA GLY A 123 -18.29 5.42 -10.46
C GLY A 123 -19.41 4.69 -11.19
N TRP A 124 -19.88 5.27 -12.31
CA TRP A 124 -20.91 4.67 -13.15
C TRP A 124 -20.40 3.46 -13.98
N LEU A 125 -19.10 3.42 -14.31
CA LEU A 125 -18.45 2.26 -14.93
C LEU A 125 -17.96 1.26 -13.87
N TYR A 126 -17.40 1.76 -12.77
CA TYR A 126 -16.83 0.92 -11.73
C TYR A 126 -17.86 0.00 -11.07
N ARG A 127 -19.04 0.53 -10.78
CA ARG A 127 -20.11 -0.23 -10.12
C ARG A 127 -20.60 -1.45 -10.92
N PRO A 128 -20.97 -1.33 -12.20
CA PRO A 128 -21.38 -2.49 -12.98
C PRO A 128 -20.20 -3.43 -13.26
N ALA A 129 -19.01 -2.92 -13.56
CA ALA A 129 -17.83 -3.73 -13.80
C ALA A 129 -17.47 -4.62 -12.58
N THR A 130 -17.48 -4.03 -11.39
CA THR A 130 -17.22 -4.80 -10.14
C THR A 130 -18.34 -5.80 -9.83
N ARG A 131 -19.61 -5.48 -10.09
CA ARG A 131 -20.72 -6.43 -9.92
C ARG A 131 -20.59 -7.63 -10.85
N LEU A 132 -20.28 -7.39 -12.14
CA LEU A 132 -20.07 -8.46 -13.12
C LEU A 132 -18.88 -9.34 -12.74
N ALA A 133 -17.74 -8.73 -12.36
CA ALA A 133 -16.56 -9.45 -11.96
C ALA A 133 -16.81 -10.31 -10.70
N MET A 134 -17.48 -9.75 -9.69
CA MET A 134 -17.82 -10.48 -8.46
C MET A 134 -18.82 -11.61 -8.72
N GLY A 135 -19.83 -11.38 -9.58
CA GLY A 135 -20.78 -12.41 -9.97
C GLY A 135 -20.12 -13.57 -10.75
N ALA A 136 -19.28 -13.24 -11.71
CA ALA A 136 -18.52 -14.24 -12.48
C ALA A 136 -17.58 -15.06 -11.57
N LEU A 137 -16.81 -14.41 -10.69
CA LEU A 137 -15.94 -15.11 -9.74
C LEU A 137 -16.74 -15.94 -8.74
N ALA A 138 -17.89 -15.48 -8.26
CA ALA A 138 -18.74 -16.24 -7.37
C ALA A 138 -19.29 -17.50 -8.06
N LEU A 139 -19.70 -17.38 -9.32
CA LEU A 139 -20.19 -18.51 -10.12
C LEU A 139 -19.09 -19.55 -10.35
N LEU A 140 -17.92 -19.11 -10.79
CA LEU A 140 -16.75 -19.97 -11.03
C LEU A 140 -16.20 -20.62 -9.75
N GLY A 141 -16.27 -19.92 -8.63
CA GLY A 141 -15.80 -20.42 -7.33
C GLY A 141 -16.82 -21.23 -6.53
N ARG A 142 -18.07 -21.34 -7.02
CA ARG A 142 -19.20 -21.92 -6.28
C ARG A 142 -18.95 -23.35 -5.81
N SER A 143 -18.26 -24.16 -6.59
CA SER A 143 -18.04 -25.59 -6.27
C SER A 143 -16.96 -25.81 -5.22
N LYS A 144 -15.93 -24.98 -5.17
CA LYS A 144 -14.75 -25.17 -4.31
C LYS A 144 -14.64 -24.14 -3.18
N GLY A 145 -15.42 -23.06 -3.22
CA GLY A 145 -15.33 -21.95 -2.26
C GLY A 145 -14.01 -21.18 -2.27
N ARG A 146 -13.06 -21.57 -3.12
CA ARG A 146 -11.72 -20.97 -3.23
C ARG A 146 -11.13 -21.21 -4.62
N PHE A 147 -10.16 -20.37 -4.98
CA PHE A 147 -9.34 -20.51 -6.18
C PHE A 147 -7.90 -20.81 -5.78
N SER A 148 -7.35 -21.94 -6.20
CA SER A 148 -5.94 -22.28 -6.06
C SER A 148 -5.08 -21.64 -7.16
N ALA A 149 -5.68 -21.32 -8.29
CA ALA A 149 -5.05 -20.59 -9.39
C ALA A 149 -6.05 -19.64 -10.04
N LEU A 150 -5.64 -18.40 -10.28
CA LEU A 150 -6.44 -17.40 -10.98
C LEU A 150 -5.59 -16.80 -12.11
N PRO A 151 -6.12 -16.72 -13.35
CA PRO A 151 -5.45 -16.01 -14.42
C PRO A 151 -5.14 -14.58 -13.99
N LEU A 152 -3.95 -14.08 -14.34
CA LEU A 152 -3.44 -12.75 -13.97
C LEU A 152 -3.17 -12.51 -12.46
N ALA A 153 -3.54 -13.43 -11.57
CA ALA A 153 -3.30 -13.34 -10.14
C ALA A 153 -2.26 -14.35 -9.61
N GLY A 154 -1.38 -14.85 -10.49
CA GLY A 154 -0.35 -15.83 -10.14
C GLY A 154 0.58 -15.39 -9.01
N GLY A 155 0.86 -14.08 -8.87
CA GLY A 155 1.66 -13.55 -7.76
C GLY A 155 1.01 -13.76 -6.39
N TRP A 156 -0.32 -13.86 -6.34
CA TRP A 156 -1.07 -14.17 -5.13
C TRP A 156 -1.29 -15.67 -4.96
N THR A 157 -1.84 -16.34 -5.98
CA THR A 157 -2.31 -17.72 -5.89
C THR A 157 -1.20 -18.76 -5.92
N ARG A 158 0.07 -18.39 -6.20
CA ARG A 158 1.21 -19.30 -6.15
C ARG A 158 1.49 -19.84 -4.75
N HIS A 159 1.21 -19.06 -3.72
CA HIS A 159 1.57 -19.39 -2.33
C HIS A 159 0.37 -19.44 -1.38
N ARG A 160 -0.82 -19.08 -1.86
CA ARG A 160 -2.06 -19.08 -1.05
C ARG A 160 -3.29 -19.19 -1.92
N ASP A 161 -4.35 -19.76 -1.39
CA ASP A 161 -5.65 -19.79 -2.05
C ASP A 161 -6.32 -18.40 -1.98
N PHE A 162 -7.09 -18.06 -3.01
CA PHE A 162 -7.93 -16.87 -3.02
C PHE A 162 -9.38 -17.29 -2.71
N PRO A 163 -10.01 -16.80 -1.62
CA PRO A 163 -11.39 -17.17 -1.28
C PRO A 163 -12.35 -16.70 -2.36
N ALA A 164 -13.33 -17.55 -2.70
CA ALA A 164 -14.35 -17.18 -3.67
C ALA A 164 -15.26 -16.08 -3.09
N PRO A 165 -15.59 -15.04 -3.89
CA PRO A 165 -16.50 -14.01 -3.46
C PRO A 165 -17.90 -14.54 -3.20
N GLN A 166 -18.63 -13.93 -2.26
CA GLN A 166 -20.01 -14.29 -1.90
C GLN A 166 -21.07 -13.77 -2.88
N GLY A 167 -20.69 -13.28 -4.06
CA GLY A 167 -21.59 -12.82 -5.12
C GLY A 167 -22.05 -11.36 -5.00
N SER A 168 -21.85 -10.69 -3.86
CA SER A 168 -22.21 -9.28 -3.68
C SER A 168 -20.99 -8.40 -3.44
N THR A 169 -21.03 -7.15 -3.96
CA THR A 169 -19.96 -6.18 -3.72
C THR A 169 -20.08 -5.54 -2.34
N PHE A 170 -18.97 -5.08 -1.77
CA PHE A 170 -18.97 -4.33 -0.51
C PHE A 170 -19.95 -3.13 -0.56
N GLN A 171 -19.99 -2.41 -1.69
CA GLN A 171 -20.90 -1.28 -1.85
C GLN A 171 -22.40 -1.67 -1.79
N ALA A 172 -22.76 -2.84 -2.30
CA ALA A 172 -24.12 -3.36 -2.21
C ALA A 172 -24.46 -3.74 -0.76
N GLN A 173 -23.58 -4.46 -0.09
CA GLN A 173 -23.74 -4.84 1.31
C GLN A 173 -23.80 -3.61 2.24
N TRP A 174 -22.95 -2.61 2.00
CA TRP A 174 -22.96 -1.39 2.78
C TRP A 174 -24.29 -0.63 2.67
N ARG A 175 -24.86 -0.55 1.47
CA ARG A 175 -26.17 0.10 1.25
C ARG A 175 -27.29 -0.65 1.96
N ALA A 176 -27.30 -1.99 1.88
CA ALA A 176 -28.28 -2.80 2.59
C ALA A 176 -28.22 -2.55 4.10
N ARG A 177 -27.03 -2.60 4.69
CA ARG A 177 -26.85 -2.28 6.12
C ARG A 177 -27.25 -0.85 6.50
N ALA A 178 -27.00 0.13 5.61
CA ALA A 178 -27.39 1.52 5.86
C ALA A 178 -28.92 1.66 5.83
N GLN A 179 -29.61 0.93 4.96
CA GLN A 179 -31.08 0.90 4.91
C GLN A 179 -31.68 0.23 6.15
N GLU A 180 -31.13 -0.91 6.57
CA GLU A 180 -31.55 -1.61 7.80
C GLU A 180 -31.39 -0.71 9.04
N ARG A 181 -30.27 -0.01 9.17
CA ARG A 181 -30.06 0.95 10.29
C ARG A 181 -31.04 2.11 10.27
N ARG A 182 -31.39 2.64 9.11
CA ARG A 182 -32.41 3.69 8.97
C ARG A 182 -33.81 3.19 9.34
N ALA A 183 -34.16 1.99 8.90
CA ALA A 183 -35.44 1.36 9.24
C ALA A 183 -35.55 1.09 10.75
N ALA A 184 -34.49 0.59 11.39
CA ALA A 184 -34.44 0.34 12.83
C ALA A 184 -34.50 1.65 13.64
N GLY A 185 -33.85 2.74 13.17
CA GLY A 185 -33.91 4.05 13.81
C GLY A 185 -35.26 4.75 13.66
N ALA A 186 -35.98 4.52 12.57
CA ALA A 186 -37.33 5.07 12.36
C ALA A 186 -38.41 4.39 13.22
N GLY A 187 -38.19 3.13 13.62
CA GLY A 187 -39.09 2.37 14.51
C GLY A 187 -38.97 2.72 16.00
N GLY A 188 -37.93 3.48 16.41
CA GLY A 188 -37.64 3.80 17.82
C GLY A 188 -38.25 5.09 18.37
N THR A 189 -38.96 5.92 17.57
CA THR A 189 -39.52 7.21 18.00
C THR A 189 -41.01 7.21 18.36
N GLY A 190 -41.64 6.01 18.45
CA GLY A 190 -43.05 5.83 18.76
C GLY A 190 -43.35 5.31 20.17
N GLY A 191 -42.72 5.81 21.22
CA GLY A 191 -42.98 5.31 22.56
C GLY A 191 -42.46 6.18 23.72
N ARG A 192 -42.90 7.42 23.79
CA ARG A 192 -42.96 8.19 25.05
C ARG A 192 -44.11 9.19 24.96
N ALA A 193 -45.25 8.78 25.44
CA ALA A 193 -46.28 9.63 26.00
C ALA A 193 -46.30 9.40 27.50
#